data_0c73e0a5c938fe91277d39fa63a48de5
#
_entry.id   0c73e0a5c938fe91277d39fa63a48de5
#
_cell.length_a   1.000
_cell.length_b   1.000
_cell.length_c   1.000
_cell.angle_alpha   90.00
_cell.angle_beta   90.00
_cell.angle_gamma   90.00
#
_symmetry.space_group_name_H-M   'P 1'
#
loop_
_entity.id
_entity.type
_entity.pdbx_description
1 polymer ?
#
loop_
_entity_poly.entity_id
_entity_poly.type
_entity_poly.pdbx_seq_one_letter_code
_entity_poly.pdbx_strand_id
1 'polypeptide(L)'
;MSSGRPNVHQQGNIQLNQLKIWLSVALFMLAIAARETVFADQPNVLWILTDDHRYDSIRAFNKMLHGREMSGLGYVESPHTDRLAKMGTTFINAYCQAQGCAPSRASMHYGRYPFRSGIYEFEYHNNNAEHCRPTLPESMAELGYQTTHFGKLGVRVKTIMGDGKWAAQHPIYQQSFYFKDLAKDGLCAWGKGWTTQINDVKFEKPFQNLEFFVTPEGEFEYCSLELEKLMPQFAGTAARTMEKYDLLRHYNPQKGKHIDSGMILAGVSSREAGKTRDGYYASIFVDFLRNKNRKFKVGSRDYVGVDTSKPLYCHIGFDFPHTPVLPPADFRERFQQHTYKVPSLDDKEMETMPKQLKQQVRHGYSDHFTDAEKQAMVQDYYAFCAYGDTLVGQAADAFIQYSESQQQAWTIVYVCGDHGWKLNDHGSVSKFTPWDVDSHNPIIVVSSDKQAFPANKVVTDFTEFVDIAPTILAAGGARLDDRQYEYLDGTDMAEMVSGRVPARDYVIGESHAVIGPRAFIRTKNYVFSMQTRPDKNRGKNMEWALNASYEELDPALYHMPSDPGELKNLAFSPEHQQVATVMKDKLMKIVLGDNRVEVDWGDNKALGTTVYRSNFAPGAHDRQLVLPR
;
A
#
# COMPACT_ATOMS: atom_id res chain seq x y z
N MET A 1 -69.41 48.47 47.82
CA MET A 1 -68.07 48.99 47.58
C MET A 1 -67.05 48.03 48.09
N SER A 2 -66.41 47.23 47.23
CA SER A 2 -65.22 46.50 47.56
C SER A 2 -64.44 46.32 46.26
N SER A 3 -63.35 47.00 46.19
CA SER A 3 -62.40 46.98 45.06
C SER A 3 -61.50 45.75 45.17
N GLY A 4 -61.61 44.80 44.22
CA GLY A 4 -60.68 43.71 44.07
C GLY A 4 -59.39 44.20 43.43
N ARG A 5 -58.24 43.91 44.05
CA ARG A 5 -56.89 44.06 43.45
C ARG A 5 -56.56 42.83 42.67
N PRO A 6 -55.97 42.90 41.46
CA PRO A 6 -55.56 41.74 40.73
C PRO A 6 -54.24 41.16 41.28
N ASN A 7 -54.13 39.86 41.24
CA ASN A 7 -53.12 39.00 41.82
C ASN A 7 -51.76 39.11 41.02
N VAL A 8 -50.78 39.76 41.59
CA VAL A 8 -49.43 40.02 41.00
C VAL A 8 -48.62 38.72 40.85
N HIS A 9 -49.03 37.62 41.53
CA HIS A 9 -48.28 36.34 41.48
C HIS A 9 -48.48 35.50 40.20
N GLN A 10 -49.52 35.73 39.39
CA GLN A 10 -49.74 34.97 38.16
C GLN A 10 -48.92 35.53 36.96
N GLN A 11 -48.62 36.80 36.90
CA GLN A 11 -47.83 37.41 35.82
C GLN A 11 -46.34 37.08 35.90
N GLY A 12 -45.75 36.88 37.08
CA GLY A 12 -44.36 36.47 37.27
C GLY A 12 -44.04 35.08 36.78
N ASN A 13 -44.99 34.11 36.98
CA ASN A 13 -44.79 32.73 36.55
C ASN A 13 -44.90 32.52 35.03
N ILE A 14 -45.66 33.34 34.31
CA ILE A 14 -45.79 33.27 32.86
C ILE A 14 -44.52 33.86 32.19
N GLN A 15 -43.96 34.93 32.73
CA GLN A 15 -42.71 35.47 32.21
C GLN A 15 -41.48 34.57 32.47
N LEU A 16 -41.45 33.91 33.65
CA LEU A 16 -40.37 32.95 33.95
C LEU A 16 -40.41 31.69 33.03
N ASN A 17 -41.60 31.17 32.73
CA ASN A 17 -41.77 30.04 31.82
C ASN A 17 -41.46 30.44 30.36
N GLN A 18 -41.85 31.61 29.91
CA GLN A 18 -41.46 32.11 28.58
C GLN A 18 -39.95 32.29 28.46
N LEU A 19 -39.28 32.83 29.50
CA LEU A 19 -37.83 32.99 29.52
C LEU A 19 -37.09 31.62 29.46
N LYS A 20 -37.62 30.60 30.19
CA LYS A 20 -37.07 29.22 30.14
C LYS A 20 -37.25 28.59 28.76
N ILE A 21 -38.37 28.79 28.09
CA ILE A 21 -38.62 28.29 26.74
C ILE A 21 -37.66 28.96 25.74
N TRP A 22 -37.49 30.27 25.82
CA TRP A 22 -36.56 31.01 24.96
C TRP A 22 -35.10 30.64 25.20
N LEU A 23 -34.69 30.42 26.45
CA LEU A 23 -33.36 29.89 26.78
C LEU A 23 -33.14 28.48 26.26
N SER A 24 -34.14 27.59 26.34
CA SER A 24 -34.07 26.23 25.80
C SER A 24 -34.00 26.20 24.26
N VAL A 25 -34.76 27.09 23.60
CA VAL A 25 -34.71 27.24 22.13
C VAL A 25 -33.38 27.85 21.70
N ALA A 26 -32.86 28.83 22.41
CA ALA A 26 -31.55 29.44 22.13
C ALA A 26 -30.40 28.42 22.35
N LEU A 27 -30.45 27.60 23.41
CA LEU A 27 -29.49 26.51 23.64
C LEU A 27 -29.60 25.41 22.58
N PHE A 28 -30.79 25.06 22.12
CA PHE A 28 -31.03 24.12 21.06
C PHE A 28 -30.52 24.65 19.70
N MET A 29 -30.75 25.93 19.41
CA MET A 29 -30.23 26.60 18.21
C MET A 29 -28.69 26.75 18.25
N LEU A 30 -28.10 27.03 19.42
CA LEU A 30 -26.65 27.04 19.63
C LEU A 30 -26.05 25.62 19.47
N ALA A 31 -26.75 24.58 19.93
CA ALA A 31 -26.31 23.18 19.75
C ALA A 31 -26.40 22.72 18.28
N ILE A 32 -27.39 23.22 17.52
CA ILE A 32 -27.51 22.98 16.08
C ILE A 32 -26.38 23.75 15.33
N ALA A 33 -26.17 25.01 15.64
CA ALA A 33 -25.09 25.82 15.05
C ALA A 33 -23.69 25.24 15.41
N ALA A 34 -23.51 24.75 16.65
CA ALA A 34 -22.26 24.08 17.03
C ALA A 34 -22.06 22.73 16.32
N ARG A 35 -23.15 22.02 15.95
CA ARG A 35 -23.04 20.83 15.12
C ARG A 35 -22.69 21.15 13.66
N GLU A 36 -23.24 22.21 13.09
CA GLU A 36 -22.90 22.64 11.72
C GLU A 36 -21.46 23.15 11.63
N THR A 37 -20.95 23.83 12.65
CA THR A 37 -19.55 24.29 12.69
C THR A 37 -18.54 23.16 12.90
N VAL A 38 -18.90 22.07 13.59
CA VAL A 38 -18.00 20.90 13.77
C VAL A 38 -17.79 20.14 12.46
N PHE A 39 -18.78 20.07 11.57
CA PHE A 39 -18.59 19.41 10.26
C PHE A 39 -17.87 20.30 9.23
N ALA A 40 -17.93 21.62 9.34
CA ALA A 40 -17.22 22.52 8.44
C ALA A 40 -15.69 22.52 8.62
N ASP A 41 -15.20 22.06 9.77
CA ASP A 41 -13.75 22.04 10.08
C ASP A 41 -13.04 20.72 9.76
N GLN A 42 -13.77 19.62 9.47
CA GLN A 42 -13.15 18.33 9.14
C GLN A 42 -12.73 18.31 7.66
N PRO A 43 -11.43 18.17 7.33
CA PRO A 43 -10.98 18.17 5.94
C PRO A 43 -11.44 16.93 5.19
N ASN A 44 -11.70 17.04 3.89
CA ASN A 44 -11.72 15.87 3.04
C ASN A 44 -10.32 15.24 2.97
N VAL A 45 -10.25 13.92 2.95
CA VAL A 45 -8.97 13.19 2.92
C VAL A 45 -8.93 12.25 1.72
N LEU A 46 -7.88 12.36 0.92
CA LEU A 46 -7.56 11.45 -0.17
C LEU A 46 -6.25 10.74 0.14
N TRP A 47 -6.29 9.41 0.16
CA TRP A 47 -5.10 8.57 0.22
C TRP A 47 -4.88 7.89 -1.14
N ILE A 48 -3.75 8.19 -1.80
CA ILE A 48 -3.32 7.59 -3.06
C ILE A 48 -2.15 6.66 -2.77
N LEU A 49 -2.26 5.41 -3.21
CA LEU A 49 -1.24 4.38 -3.06
C LEU A 49 -1.01 3.70 -4.42
N THR A 50 0.23 3.53 -4.82
CA THR A 50 0.64 2.75 -5.99
C THR A 50 1.18 1.37 -5.58
N ASP A 51 1.55 0.50 -6.52
CA ASP A 51 1.95 -0.89 -6.25
C ASP A 51 3.25 -1.24 -6.97
N ASP A 52 4.17 -1.93 -6.28
CA ASP A 52 5.49 -2.29 -6.85
C ASP A 52 6.29 -1.08 -7.38
N HIS A 53 6.15 0.10 -6.76
CA HIS A 53 6.62 1.36 -7.32
C HIS A 53 7.95 1.78 -6.70
N ARG A 54 9.02 1.78 -7.50
CA ARG A 54 10.35 2.25 -7.10
C ARG A 54 10.35 3.77 -6.90
N TYR A 55 10.90 4.24 -5.80
CA TYR A 55 11.02 5.67 -5.54
C TYR A 55 11.85 6.42 -6.59
N ASP A 56 12.82 5.74 -7.21
CA ASP A 56 13.72 6.35 -8.20
C ASP A 56 13.07 6.63 -9.56
N SER A 57 11.80 6.23 -9.74
CA SER A 57 10.95 6.66 -10.87
C SER A 57 10.49 8.12 -10.75
N ILE A 58 10.63 8.74 -9.55
CA ILE A 58 10.15 10.09 -9.25
C ILE A 58 11.34 11.07 -9.22
N ARG A 59 11.34 12.05 -10.12
CA ARG A 59 12.42 13.04 -10.29
C ARG A 59 12.66 13.87 -9.02
N ALA A 60 11.58 14.31 -8.36
CA ALA A 60 11.69 15.07 -7.12
C ALA A 60 12.42 14.27 -6.04
N PHE A 61 12.15 12.97 -5.88
CA PHE A 61 12.82 12.14 -4.90
C PHE A 61 14.29 11.92 -5.24
N ASN A 62 14.62 11.65 -6.51
CA ASN A 62 16.01 11.55 -6.95
C ASN A 62 16.79 12.84 -6.67
N LYS A 63 16.15 14.00 -6.88
CA LYS A 63 16.78 15.30 -6.60
C LYS A 63 17.02 15.51 -5.11
N MET A 64 16.07 15.14 -4.25
CA MET A 64 16.18 15.25 -2.79
C MET A 64 17.23 14.30 -2.22
N LEU A 65 17.29 13.05 -2.70
CA LEU A 65 18.20 12.01 -2.19
C LEU A 65 19.61 12.10 -2.80
N HIS A 66 19.71 12.42 -4.10
CA HIS A 66 20.94 12.25 -4.86
C HIS A 66 21.39 13.51 -5.60
N GLY A 67 20.67 14.64 -5.49
CA GLY A 67 20.99 15.90 -6.16
C GLY A 67 20.79 15.90 -7.69
N ARG A 68 20.22 14.84 -8.26
CA ARG A 68 19.95 14.67 -9.69
C ARG A 68 18.50 14.26 -9.92
N GLU A 69 17.91 14.64 -11.06
CA GLU A 69 16.51 14.29 -11.39
C GLU A 69 16.37 12.91 -12.02
N MET A 70 17.45 12.35 -12.56
CA MET A 70 17.47 11.02 -13.20
C MET A 70 17.56 9.90 -12.16
N SER A 71 16.93 8.77 -12.44
CA SER A 71 17.16 7.53 -11.70
C SER A 71 18.64 7.10 -11.78
N GLY A 72 19.05 6.23 -10.86
CA GLY A 72 20.32 5.51 -10.95
C GLY A 72 20.46 4.70 -12.23
N LEU A 73 19.34 4.22 -12.76
CA LEU A 73 19.28 3.44 -13.98
C LEU A 73 19.19 4.31 -15.25
N GLY A 74 18.59 5.49 -15.18
CA GLY A 74 18.46 6.36 -16.35
C GLY A 74 17.29 7.33 -16.30
N TYR A 75 16.71 7.59 -17.46
CA TYR A 75 15.65 8.56 -17.68
C TYR A 75 14.33 8.19 -16.98
N VAL A 76 13.66 9.19 -16.36
CA VAL A 76 12.35 9.07 -15.71
C VAL A 76 11.54 10.35 -15.89
N GLU A 77 10.22 10.24 -15.83
CA GLU A 77 9.28 11.36 -15.89
C GLU A 77 8.23 11.25 -14.76
N SER A 78 8.00 12.35 -14.02
CA SER A 78 7.02 12.40 -12.92
C SER A 78 6.50 13.82 -12.65
N PRO A 79 6.05 14.57 -13.69
CA PRO A 79 5.71 15.99 -13.51
C PRO A 79 4.60 16.25 -12.50
N HIS A 80 3.64 15.34 -12.35
CA HIS A 80 2.51 15.50 -11.43
C HIS A 80 2.92 15.23 -9.98
N THR A 81 3.67 14.15 -9.73
CA THR A 81 4.23 13.86 -8.39
C THR A 81 5.26 14.91 -7.99
N ASP A 82 6.10 15.40 -8.92
CA ASP A 82 7.03 16.53 -8.68
C ASP A 82 6.28 17.79 -8.24
N ARG A 83 5.10 18.04 -8.83
CA ARG A 83 4.22 19.14 -8.42
C ARG A 83 3.66 18.92 -7.03
N LEU A 84 3.18 17.72 -6.69
CA LEU A 84 2.69 17.40 -5.35
C LEU A 84 3.80 17.59 -4.30
N ALA A 85 5.04 17.17 -4.58
CA ALA A 85 6.19 17.37 -3.70
C ALA A 85 6.47 18.87 -3.44
N LYS A 86 6.30 19.73 -4.44
CA LYS A 86 6.41 21.19 -4.28
C LYS A 86 5.24 21.79 -3.49
N MET A 87 4.04 21.22 -3.61
CA MET A 87 2.83 21.70 -2.93
C MET A 87 2.76 21.31 -1.46
N GLY A 88 3.46 20.27 -1.04
CA GLY A 88 3.35 19.67 0.28
C GLY A 88 4.67 19.41 0.99
N THR A 89 4.58 18.54 1.98
CA THR A 89 5.71 18.04 2.77
C THR A 89 6.06 16.63 2.29
N THR A 90 7.34 16.39 1.98
CA THR A 90 7.87 15.10 1.54
C THR A 90 8.62 14.44 2.69
N PHE A 91 8.21 13.23 3.08
CA PHE A 91 8.90 12.34 4.02
C PHE A 91 9.78 11.41 3.19
N ILE A 92 11.03 11.87 2.97
CA ILE A 92 11.89 11.24 1.97
C ILE A 92 12.45 9.88 2.40
N ASN A 93 12.62 9.65 3.72
CA ASN A 93 13.11 8.42 4.29
C ASN A 93 11.96 7.60 4.90
N ALA A 94 10.93 7.31 4.10
CA ALA A 94 9.81 6.47 4.51
C ALA A 94 10.00 5.03 4.05
N TYR A 95 9.66 4.07 4.92
CA TYR A 95 9.91 2.64 4.70
C TYR A 95 8.68 1.80 5.00
N CYS A 96 8.45 0.76 4.17
CA CYS A 96 7.42 -0.24 4.42
C CYS A 96 7.86 -1.27 5.47
N GLN A 97 6.91 -1.83 6.22
CA GLN A 97 7.19 -2.79 7.29
C GLN A 97 7.25 -4.24 6.80
N ALA A 98 6.78 -4.49 5.56
CA ALA A 98 6.88 -5.79 4.90
C ALA A 98 6.90 -5.59 3.38
N GLN A 99 7.78 -6.29 2.68
CA GLN A 99 8.02 -6.12 1.25
C GLN A 99 7.09 -7.03 0.43
N GLY A 100 5.80 -6.92 0.66
CA GLY A 100 4.74 -7.63 -0.08
C GLY A 100 3.43 -6.86 0.01
N CYS A 101 2.62 -6.89 -1.06
CA CYS A 101 1.43 -6.05 -1.16
C CYS A 101 0.48 -6.20 0.04
N ALA A 102 0.11 -7.44 0.40
CA ALA A 102 -0.85 -7.67 1.48
C ALA A 102 -0.34 -7.27 2.86
N PRO A 103 0.85 -7.68 3.33
CA PRO A 103 1.33 -7.30 4.66
C PRO A 103 1.70 -5.82 4.76
N SER A 104 2.23 -5.21 3.70
CA SER A 104 2.48 -3.76 3.68
C SER A 104 1.18 -2.96 3.77
N ARG A 105 0.19 -3.28 2.93
CA ARG A 105 -1.13 -2.62 2.95
C ARG A 105 -1.87 -2.86 4.27
N ALA A 106 -1.69 -4.04 4.89
CA ALA A 106 -2.21 -4.33 6.21
C ALA A 106 -1.62 -3.40 7.27
N SER A 107 -0.30 -3.18 7.27
CA SER A 107 0.36 -2.26 8.20
C SER A 107 -0.20 -0.84 8.11
N MET A 108 -0.46 -0.35 6.89
CA MET A 108 -1.07 0.95 6.66
C MET A 108 -2.53 1.03 7.12
N HIS A 109 -3.36 0.02 6.76
CA HIS A 109 -4.79 0.01 7.09
C HIS A 109 -5.09 -0.26 8.56
N TYR A 110 -4.22 -1.01 9.24
CA TYR A 110 -4.38 -1.35 10.65
C TYR A 110 -3.58 -0.44 11.58
N GLY A 111 -2.64 0.34 11.04
CA GLY A 111 -1.72 1.16 11.82
C GLY A 111 -0.84 0.33 12.75
N ARG A 112 -0.52 -0.94 12.37
CA ARG A 112 0.19 -1.91 13.21
C ARG A 112 1.29 -2.60 12.44
N TYR A 113 2.37 -2.91 13.12
CA TYR A 113 3.43 -3.75 12.58
C TYR A 113 2.94 -5.16 12.22
N PRO A 114 3.58 -5.86 11.28
CA PRO A 114 3.25 -7.26 10.97
C PRO A 114 3.23 -8.16 12.20
N PHE A 115 4.20 -8.02 13.10
CA PHE A 115 4.28 -8.81 14.34
C PHE A 115 3.28 -8.39 15.42
N ARG A 116 2.50 -7.32 15.22
CA ARG A 116 1.35 -6.91 16.06
C ARG A 116 0.02 -7.32 15.46
N SER A 117 -0.08 -7.36 14.13
CA SER A 117 -1.30 -7.74 13.41
C SER A 117 -1.38 -9.22 13.05
N GLY A 118 -0.24 -9.92 13.01
CA GLY A 118 -0.13 -11.31 12.54
C GLY A 118 -0.20 -11.46 11.02
N ILE A 119 -0.09 -10.36 10.27
CA ILE A 119 -0.12 -10.36 8.81
C ILE A 119 1.30 -10.19 8.27
N TYR A 120 1.93 -11.28 7.87
CA TYR A 120 3.32 -11.32 7.44
C TYR A 120 3.51 -11.57 5.94
N GLU A 121 2.49 -12.12 5.27
CA GLU A 121 2.48 -12.42 3.84
C GLU A 121 1.07 -12.23 3.24
N PHE A 122 0.52 -13.20 2.54
CA PHE A 122 -0.76 -13.08 1.84
C PHE A 122 -1.94 -13.68 2.61
N GLU A 123 -1.94 -13.57 3.94
CA GLU A 123 -2.97 -14.10 4.84
C GLU A 123 -4.30 -13.35 4.80
N TYR A 124 -4.45 -12.35 3.97
CA TYR A 124 -5.66 -11.54 3.86
C TYR A 124 -6.95 -12.33 3.59
N HIS A 125 -6.85 -13.65 3.43
CA HIS A 125 -8.01 -14.50 3.25
C HIS A 125 -8.76 -14.80 4.53
N ASN A 126 -8.15 -14.64 5.70
CA ASN A 126 -8.54 -15.29 6.94
C ASN A 126 -8.57 -14.38 8.16
N ASN A 127 -8.61 -13.08 8.04
CA ASN A 127 -8.44 -12.16 9.15
C ASN A 127 -9.58 -12.25 10.15
N ASN A 128 -9.29 -12.78 11.33
CA ASN A 128 -10.15 -12.62 12.48
C ASN A 128 -10.02 -11.18 13.02
N ALA A 129 -11.17 -10.62 13.37
CA ALA A 129 -11.33 -9.21 13.64
C ALA A 129 -10.58 -8.68 14.88
N GLU A 130 -10.29 -9.50 15.89
CA GLU A 130 -9.82 -9.02 17.20
C GLU A 130 -8.48 -8.27 17.19
N HIS A 131 -7.57 -8.62 16.27
CA HIS A 131 -6.25 -8.00 16.19
C HIS A 131 -6.01 -7.19 14.91
N CYS A 132 -6.98 -7.20 13.98
CA CYS A 132 -6.95 -6.42 12.75
C CYS A 132 -7.90 -5.21 12.77
N ARG A 133 -8.85 -5.17 13.70
CA ARG A 133 -9.82 -4.08 13.83
C ARG A 133 -9.56 -3.25 15.09
N PRO A 134 -10.02 -1.98 15.10
CA PRO A 134 -10.61 -1.31 13.93
C PRO A 134 -9.57 -1.08 12.84
N THR A 135 -10.02 -1.00 11.59
CA THR A 135 -9.21 -0.56 10.45
C THR A 135 -9.31 0.95 10.30
N LEU A 136 -8.35 1.59 9.63
CA LEU A 136 -8.38 3.02 9.36
C LEU A 136 -9.71 3.51 8.75
N PRO A 137 -10.29 2.88 7.68
CA PRO A 137 -11.56 3.34 7.15
C PRO A 137 -12.74 3.16 8.11
N GLU A 138 -12.72 2.15 8.99
CA GLU A 138 -13.75 1.99 10.03
C GLU A 138 -13.66 3.12 11.05
N SER A 139 -12.47 3.44 11.54
CA SER A 139 -12.26 4.56 12.46
C SER A 139 -12.60 5.92 11.82
N MET A 140 -12.32 6.11 10.53
CA MET A 140 -12.76 7.31 9.80
C MET A 140 -14.30 7.38 9.70
N ALA A 141 -14.98 6.24 9.50
CA ALA A 141 -16.44 6.19 9.50
C ALA A 141 -17.04 6.55 10.88
N GLU A 142 -16.40 6.13 11.98
CA GLU A 142 -16.77 6.50 13.35
C GLU A 142 -16.60 8.00 13.61
N LEU A 143 -15.65 8.65 12.94
CA LEU A 143 -15.49 10.11 12.95
C LEU A 143 -16.51 10.83 12.06
N GLY A 144 -17.44 10.11 11.41
CA GLY A 144 -18.52 10.69 10.60
C GLY A 144 -18.23 10.82 9.11
N TYR A 145 -17.08 10.33 8.64
CA TYR A 145 -16.71 10.37 7.22
C TYR A 145 -17.53 9.40 6.37
N GLN A 146 -17.84 9.81 5.14
CA GLN A 146 -18.11 8.86 4.07
C GLN A 146 -16.80 8.21 3.65
N THR A 147 -16.73 6.88 3.68
CA THR A 147 -15.51 6.14 3.33
C THR A 147 -15.67 5.38 2.01
N THR A 148 -14.81 5.67 1.04
CA THR A 148 -14.90 5.10 -0.31
C THR A 148 -13.52 4.62 -0.80
N HIS A 149 -13.52 3.48 -1.50
CA HIS A 149 -12.31 2.87 -2.04
C HIS A 149 -12.42 2.63 -3.55
N PHE A 150 -11.32 2.86 -4.27
CA PHE A 150 -11.18 2.61 -5.70
C PHE A 150 -9.94 1.75 -5.97
N GLY A 151 -10.11 0.72 -6.78
CA GLY A 151 -9.00 -0.08 -7.30
C GLY A 151 -8.51 -1.21 -6.40
N LYS A 152 -7.20 -1.32 -6.21
CA LYS A 152 -6.57 -2.39 -5.45
C LYS A 152 -6.58 -2.11 -3.95
N LEU A 153 -7.32 -2.92 -3.19
CA LEU A 153 -7.34 -2.81 -1.74
C LEU A 153 -6.21 -3.61 -1.08
N GLY A 154 -6.06 -4.88 -1.45
CA GLY A 154 -5.02 -5.77 -0.92
C GLY A 154 -5.20 -6.18 0.55
N VAL A 155 -6.25 -5.73 1.21
CA VAL A 155 -6.58 -6.02 2.62
C VAL A 155 -7.99 -6.59 2.69
N ARG A 156 -8.19 -7.59 3.53
CA ARG A 156 -9.50 -8.22 3.74
C ARG A 156 -9.67 -8.59 5.19
N VAL A 157 -10.82 -8.25 5.74
CA VAL A 157 -11.26 -8.71 7.06
C VAL A 157 -12.45 -9.64 6.88
N LYS A 158 -12.39 -10.82 7.44
CA LYS A 158 -13.47 -11.81 7.42
C LYS A 158 -13.90 -12.14 8.83
N THR A 159 -15.16 -12.42 9.02
CA THR A 159 -15.71 -12.93 10.28
C THR A 159 -15.94 -14.43 10.14
N ILE A 160 -15.54 -15.22 11.14
CA ILE A 160 -15.87 -16.64 11.22
C ILE A 160 -17.29 -16.75 11.79
N MET A 161 -18.17 -17.44 11.08
CA MET A 161 -19.54 -17.71 11.54
C MET A 161 -19.54 -18.82 12.59
N GLY A 162 -20.54 -18.82 13.47
CA GLY A 162 -20.67 -19.81 14.54
C GLY A 162 -20.86 -21.27 14.07
N ASP A 163 -21.22 -21.47 12.80
CA ASP A 163 -21.25 -22.80 12.13
C ASP A 163 -19.90 -23.18 11.52
N GLY A 164 -18.88 -22.38 11.78
CA GLY A 164 -17.53 -22.59 11.29
C GLY A 164 -17.30 -22.29 9.82
N LYS A 165 -18.26 -21.72 9.12
CA LYS A 165 -18.08 -21.26 7.75
C LYS A 165 -17.52 -19.83 7.72
N TRP A 166 -16.73 -19.55 6.69
CA TRP A 166 -16.29 -18.18 6.44
C TRP A 166 -17.50 -17.33 6.06
N ALA A 167 -17.74 -16.28 6.81
CA ALA A 167 -18.64 -15.23 6.38
C ALA A 167 -18.13 -14.55 5.13
N ALA A 168 -19.01 -13.89 4.43
CA ALA A 168 -18.62 -12.94 3.41
C ALA A 168 -17.58 -11.95 3.96
N GLN A 169 -16.70 -11.46 3.10
CA GLN A 169 -15.74 -10.43 3.46
C GLN A 169 -16.46 -9.26 4.16
N HIS A 170 -15.96 -8.87 5.32
CA HIS A 170 -16.46 -7.69 6.01
C HIS A 170 -16.08 -6.44 5.20
N PRO A 171 -17.04 -5.62 4.78
CA PRO A 171 -16.73 -4.39 4.07
C PRO A 171 -16.09 -3.40 5.05
N ILE A 172 -14.81 -3.07 4.83
CA ILE A 172 -14.11 -2.07 5.65
C ILE A 172 -14.34 -0.63 5.13
N TYR A 173 -14.77 -0.48 3.88
CA TYR A 173 -15.25 0.76 3.29
C TYR A 173 -16.75 0.69 3.04
N GLN A 174 -17.44 1.81 3.20
CA GLN A 174 -18.90 1.89 2.94
C GLN A 174 -19.22 1.67 1.47
N GLN A 175 -18.35 2.12 0.56
CA GLN A 175 -18.46 1.88 -0.88
C GLN A 175 -17.10 1.52 -1.47
N SER A 176 -17.07 0.52 -2.37
CA SER A 176 -15.85 0.07 -3.04
C SER A 176 -16.07 -0.19 -4.52
N PHE A 177 -15.12 0.25 -5.33
CA PHE A 177 -15.05 0.01 -6.77
C PHE A 177 -13.92 -0.97 -7.04
N TYR A 178 -14.24 -2.27 -7.05
CA TYR A 178 -13.26 -3.33 -7.17
C TYR A 178 -12.82 -3.59 -8.60
N PHE A 179 -11.50 -3.73 -8.81
CA PHE A 179 -10.91 -3.98 -10.12
C PHE A 179 -11.39 -5.29 -10.80
N LYS A 180 -11.67 -6.33 -10.02
CA LYS A 180 -12.13 -7.62 -10.58
C LYS A 180 -13.49 -7.51 -11.24
N ASP A 181 -14.36 -6.66 -10.72
CA ASP A 181 -15.66 -6.41 -11.29
C ASP A 181 -15.55 -5.58 -12.57
N LEU A 182 -14.69 -4.56 -12.58
CA LEU A 182 -14.41 -3.75 -13.76
C LEU A 182 -13.83 -4.59 -14.90
N ALA A 183 -12.93 -5.52 -14.60
CA ALA A 183 -12.36 -6.42 -15.60
C ALA A 183 -13.41 -7.33 -16.25
N LYS A 184 -14.43 -7.79 -15.49
CA LYS A 184 -15.55 -8.57 -16.03
C LYS A 184 -16.40 -7.77 -17.01
N ASP A 185 -16.54 -6.48 -16.78
CA ASP A 185 -17.29 -5.56 -17.65
C ASP A 185 -16.42 -5.03 -18.81
N GLY A 186 -15.21 -5.55 -19.01
CA GLY A 186 -14.28 -5.11 -20.05
C GLY A 186 -13.67 -3.72 -19.80
N LEU A 187 -13.82 -3.17 -18.60
CA LEU A 187 -13.25 -1.88 -18.20
C LEU A 187 -11.79 -2.05 -17.74
N CYS A 188 -10.96 -2.54 -18.66
CA CYS A 188 -9.53 -2.76 -18.46
C CYS A 188 -8.88 -3.00 -19.83
N ALA A 189 -7.53 -2.90 -19.87
CA ALA A 189 -6.76 -3.35 -21.03
C ALA A 189 -6.40 -4.84 -20.92
N TRP A 190 -6.21 -5.32 -19.67
CA TRP A 190 -5.83 -6.68 -19.35
C TRP A 190 -6.53 -7.16 -18.07
N GLY A 191 -6.83 -8.45 -18.02
CA GLY A 191 -7.38 -9.09 -16.84
C GLY A 191 -6.91 -10.54 -16.71
N LYS A 192 -6.96 -11.04 -15.46
CA LYS A 192 -6.70 -12.43 -15.13
C LYS A 192 -7.75 -12.91 -14.13
N GLY A 193 -8.34 -14.07 -14.37
CA GLY A 193 -9.40 -14.55 -13.51
C GLY A 193 -9.75 -16.00 -13.74
N TRP A 194 -10.94 -16.36 -13.31
CA TRP A 194 -11.55 -17.65 -13.57
C TRP A 194 -12.89 -17.45 -14.27
N THR A 195 -13.29 -18.42 -15.08
CA THR A 195 -14.58 -18.46 -15.73
C THR A 195 -15.16 -19.86 -15.74
N THR A 196 -16.47 -19.95 -15.73
CA THR A 196 -17.20 -21.22 -15.92
C THR A 196 -17.68 -21.40 -17.33
N GLN A 197 -17.51 -20.38 -18.19
CA GLN A 197 -17.97 -20.41 -19.58
C GLN A 197 -17.11 -19.47 -20.43
N ILE A 198 -16.77 -19.91 -21.65
CA ILE A 198 -16.21 -19.08 -22.70
C ILE A 198 -17.05 -19.35 -23.95
N ASN A 199 -17.60 -18.29 -24.54
CA ASN A 199 -18.60 -18.37 -25.61
C ASN A 199 -19.74 -19.33 -25.19
N ASP A 200 -20.07 -20.30 -26.00
CA ASP A 200 -21.12 -21.29 -25.73
C ASP A 200 -20.64 -22.52 -24.97
N VAL A 201 -19.35 -22.60 -24.65
CA VAL A 201 -18.75 -23.75 -23.96
C VAL A 201 -18.74 -23.51 -22.45
N LYS A 202 -19.48 -24.35 -21.72
CA LYS A 202 -19.46 -24.42 -20.26
C LYS A 202 -18.44 -25.42 -19.78
N PHE A 203 -17.67 -25.06 -18.74
CA PHE A 203 -16.69 -25.92 -18.08
C PHE A 203 -17.32 -26.61 -16.87
N GLU A 204 -17.08 -27.91 -16.71
CA GLU A 204 -17.51 -28.65 -15.50
C GLU A 204 -16.87 -28.10 -14.22
N LYS A 205 -15.62 -27.66 -14.33
CA LYS A 205 -14.91 -26.94 -13.27
C LYS A 205 -14.49 -25.56 -13.78
N PRO A 206 -14.48 -24.54 -12.91
CA PRO A 206 -14.03 -23.22 -13.34
C PRO A 206 -12.62 -23.28 -13.95
N PHE A 207 -12.48 -22.73 -15.15
CA PHE A 207 -11.19 -22.51 -15.78
C PHE A 207 -10.45 -21.42 -14.98
N GLN A 208 -9.27 -21.75 -14.46
CA GLN A 208 -8.52 -20.86 -13.57
C GLN A 208 -7.40 -20.14 -14.30
N ASN A 209 -7.03 -18.97 -13.80
CA ASN A 209 -5.93 -18.16 -14.33
C ASN A 209 -6.06 -17.81 -15.83
N LEU A 210 -7.28 -17.73 -16.33
CA LEU A 210 -7.52 -17.25 -17.68
C LEU A 210 -7.03 -15.81 -17.80
N GLU A 211 -6.04 -15.62 -18.67
CA GLU A 211 -5.49 -14.31 -19.00
C GLU A 211 -6.08 -13.81 -20.31
N PHE A 212 -6.49 -12.56 -20.34
CA PHE A 212 -7.08 -11.93 -21.50
C PHE A 212 -6.68 -10.47 -21.65
N PHE A 213 -6.64 -10.02 -22.87
CA PHE A 213 -6.50 -8.62 -23.28
C PHE A 213 -7.82 -8.15 -23.86
N VAL A 214 -8.17 -6.88 -23.63
CA VAL A 214 -9.40 -6.29 -24.16
C VAL A 214 -9.00 -5.29 -25.24
N THR A 215 -9.44 -5.55 -26.48
CA THR A 215 -9.13 -4.69 -27.64
C THR A 215 -9.82 -3.33 -27.53
N PRO A 216 -9.45 -2.32 -28.35
CA PRO A 216 -10.17 -1.04 -28.40
C PRO A 216 -11.67 -1.21 -28.69
N GLU A 217 -12.05 -2.22 -29.48
CA GLU A 217 -13.43 -2.56 -29.85
C GLU A 217 -14.18 -3.28 -28.72
N GLY A 218 -13.47 -3.71 -27.65
CA GLY A 218 -14.05 -4.41 -26.51
C GLY A 218 -14.04 -5.94 -26.64
N GLU A 219 -13.36 -6.49 -27.63
CA GLU A 219 -13.21 -7.93 -27.82
C GLU A 219 -12.14 -8.49 -26.87
N PHE A 220 -12.29 -9.79 -26.51
CA PHE A 220 -11.37 -10.48 -25.62
C PHE A 220 -10.40 -11.33 -26.42
N GLU A 221 -9.11 -11.07 -26.30
CA GLU A 221 -8.02 -11.88 -26.84
C GLU A 221 -7.36 -12.65 -25.69
N TYR A 222 -7.36 -13.98 -25.80
CA TYR A 222 -6.89 -14.84 -24.72
C TYR A 222 -5.41 -15.22 -24.90
N CYS A 223 -4.70 -15.30 -23.78
CA CYS A 223 -3.30 -15.76 -23.71
C CYS A 223 -3.20 -16.96 -22.76
N SER A 224 -3.55 -18.16 -23.25
CA SER A 224 -3.52 -19.40 -22.46
C SER A 224 -3.35 -20.64 -23.34
N LEU A 225 -2.23 -21.36 -23.15
CA LEU A 225 -1.98 -22.64 -23.82
C LEU A 225 -2.94 -23.76 -23.35
N GLU A 226 -3.43 -23.68 -22.11
CA GLU A 226 -4.41 -24.65 -21.61
C GLU A 226 -5.75 -24.48 -22.33
N LEU A 227 -6.17 -23.23 -22.56
CA LEU A 227 -7.38 -22.93 -23.32
C LEU A 227 -7.28 -23.46 -24.75
N GLU A 228 -6.13 -23.31 -25.42
CA GLU A 228 -5.89 -23.82 -26.75
C GLU A 228 -6.07 -25.35 -26.85
N LYS A 229 -5.62 -26.08 -25.83
CA LYS A 229 -5.77 -27.53 -25.76
C LYS A 229 -7.21 -27.98 -25.56
N LEU A 230 -7.98 -27.21 -24.81
CA LEU A 230 -9.39 -27.51 -24.51
C LEU A 230 -10.34 -27.08 -25.63
N MET A 231 -10.00 -26.03 -26.36
CA MET A 231 -10.85 -25.38 -27.36
C MET A 231 -10.06 -25.12 -28.66
N PRO A 232 -10.11 -26.02 -29.65
CA PRO A 232 -9.30 -25.92 -30.89
C PRO A 232 -9.46 -24.60 -31.65
N GLN A 233 -10.61 -23.91 -31.54
CA GLN A 233 -10.82 -22.59 -32.13
C GLN A 233 -9.87 -21.51 -31.60
N PHE A 234 -9.23 -21.73 -30.45
CA PHE A 234 -8.24 -20.81 -29.88
C PHE A 234 -6.79 -21.21 -30.22
N ALA A 235 -6.57 -22.23 -31.07
CA ALA A 235 -5.24 -22.67 -31.43
C ALA A 235 -4.33 -21.53 -31.92
N GLY A 236 -3.15 -21.37 -31.31
CA GLY A 236 -2.16 -20.35 -31.61
C GLY A 236 -2.53 -18.93 -31.14
N THR A 237 -3.61 -18.75 -30.37
CA THR A 237 -3.98 -17.40 -29.89
C THR A 237 -2.98 -16.87 -28.90
N ALA A 238 -2.45 -17.69 -28.00
CA ALA A 238 -1.49 -17.25 -26.98
C ALA A 238 -0.22 -16.68 -27.62
N ALA A 239 0.33 -17.37 -28.62
CA ALA A 239 1.52 -16.90 -29.33
C ALA A 239 1.26 -15.58 -30.07
N ARG A 240 0.14 -15.49 -30.80
CA ARG A 240 -0.26 -14.26 -31.50
C ARG A 240 -0.47 -13.09 -30.54
N THR A 241 -1.10 -13.33 -29.39
CA THR A 241 -1.33 -12.31 -28.37
C THR A 241 -0.01 -11.83 -27.76
N MET A 242 0.94 -12.74 -27.50
CA MET A 242 2.28 -12.36 -27.05
C MET A 242 3.02 -11.50 -28.06
N GLU A 243 3.01 -11.90 -29.33
CA GLU A 243 3.64 -11.15 -30.43
C GLU A 243 2.98 -9.78 -30.63
N LYS A 244 1.63 -9.73 -30.69
CA LYS A 244 0.84 -8.51 -30.90
C LYS A 244 1.13 -7.44 -29.85
N TYR A 245 1.29 -7.82 -28.59
CA TYR A 245 1.52 -6.90 -27.48
C TYR A 245 2.96 -6.86 -27.01
N ASP A 246 3.89 -7.46 -27.77
CA ASP A 246 5.34 -7.49 -27.52
C ASP A 246 5.67 -7.89 -26.06
N LEU A 247 5.10 -8.99 -25.60
CA LEU A 247 5.16 -9.39 -24.21
C LEU A 247 6.49 -10.08 -23.86
N LEU A 248 7.24 -9.51 -22.92
CA LEU A 248 8.35 -10.15 -22.24
C LEU A 248 7.86 -10.75 -20.91
N ARG A 249 7.95 -12.08 -20.78
CA ARG A 249 7.64 -12.79 -19.53
C ARG A 249 8.90 -13.22 -18.80
N HIS A 250 8.82 -13.22 -17.48
CA HIS A 250 9.83 -13.88 -16.66
C HIS A 250 9.84 -15.39 -16.99
N TYR A 251 11.02 -15.94 -17.23
CA TYR A 251 11.16 -17.35 -17.59
C TYR A 251 12.40 -17.99 -16.94
N ASN A 252 12.35 -19.30 -16.76
CA ASN A 252 13.51 -20.10 -16.34
C ASN A 252 14.29 -20.51 -17.59
N PRO A 253 15.59 -20.19 -17.72
CA PRO A 253 16.38 -20.49 -18.91
C PRO A 253 16.48 -22.00 -19.20
N GLN A 254 16.39 -22.86 -18.17
CA GLN A 254 16.43 -24.31 -18.34
C GLN A 254 15.13 -24.90 -18.88
N LYS A 255 14.00 -24.18 -18.70
CA LYS A 255 12.66 -24.60 -19.14
C LYS A 255 12.21 -23.88 -20.42
N GLY A 256 12.98 -22.89 -20.88
CA GLY A 256 12.62 -22.03 -22.00
C GLY A 256 11.55 -20.98 -21.68
N LYS A 257 11.18 -20.18 -22.67
CA LYS A 257 10.16 -19.14 -22.55
C LYS A 257 8.76 -19.76 -22.52
N HIS A 258 7.99 -19.47 -21.48
CA HIS A 258 6.61 -19.94 -21.35
C HIS A 258 5.64 -18.87 -21.86
N ILE A 259 4.73 -19.26 -22.74
CA ILE A 259 3.79 -18.31 -23.39
C ILE A 259 2.73 -17.81 -22.40
N ASP A 260 2.26 -18.66 -21.48
CA ASP A 260 1.13 -18.38 -20.60
C ASP A 260 1.46 -18.40 -19.10
N SER A 261 2.75 -18.41 -18.77
CA SER A 261 3.19 -18.44 -17.38
C SER A 261 4.29 -17.41 -17.11
N GLY A 262 4.46 -17.07 -15.85
CA GLY A 262 5.40 -16.05 -15.41
C GLY A 262 4.82 -14.64 -15.43
N MET A 263 5.52 -13.73 -14.77
CA MET A 263 5.17 -12.31 -14.73
C MET A 263 5.42 -11.67 -16.09
N ILE A 264 4.52 -10.83 -16.55
CA ILE A 264 4.76 -9.99 -17.74
C ILE A 264 5.57 -8.78 -17.28
N LEU A 265 6.83 -8.71 -17.68
CA LEU A 265 7.81 -7.70 -17.26
C LEU A 265 7.93 -6.54 -18.25
N ALA A 266 7.48 -6.72 -19.48
CA ALA A 266 7.39 -5.69 -20.51
C ALA A 266 6.31 -6.04 -21.52
N GLY A 267 5.81 -5.03 -22.24
CA GLY A 267 4.82 -5.15 -23.30
C GLY A 267 4.08 -3.84 -23.50
N VAL A 268 3.12 -3.82 -24.42
CA VAL A 268 2.28 -2.66 -24.68
C VAL A 268 0.83 -2.93 -24.28
N SER A 269 0.18 -1.93 -23.70
CA SER A 269 -1.25 -1.99 -23.40
C SER A 269 -2.07 -2.22 -24.67
N SER A 270 -3.09 -3.07 -24.58
CA SER A 270 -4.06 -3.27 -25.68
C SER A 270 -4.94 -2.04 -25.93
N ARG A 271 -4.92 -1.06 -25.02
CA ARG A 271 -5.76 0.14 -25.07
C ARG A 271 -4.93 1.40 -24.81
N GLU A 272 -5.42 2.51 -25.29
CA GLU A 272 -4.87 3.84 -25.09
C GLU A 272 -4.86 4.27 -23.61
N ALA A 273 -4.10 5.33 -23.32
CA ALA A 273 -4.09 5.99 -22.01
C ALA A 273 -5.51 6.37 -21.57
N GLY A 274 -5.81 6.19 -20.27
CA GLY A 274 -7.16 6.40 -19.73
C GLY A 274 -8.14 5.24 -19.91
N LYS A 275 -7.84 4.26 -20.78
CA LYS A 275 -8.64 3.05 -21.00
C LYS A 275 -7.99 1.78 -20.47
N THR A 276 -6.89 1.91 -19.75
CA THR A 276 -6.31 0.84 -18.93
C THR A 276 -7.15 0.66 -17.67
N ARG A 277 -6.88 -0.39 -16.91
CA ARG A 277 -7.54 -0.61 -15.60
C ARG A 277 -7.41 0.60 -14.68
N ASP A 278 -6.19 1.10 -14.48
CA ASP A 278 -5.94 2.26 -13.61
C ASP A 278 -6.52 3.56 -14.19
N GLY A 279 -6.52 3.71 -15.51
CA GLY A 279 -7.21 4.82 -16.20
C GLY A 279 -8.71 4.83 -15.91
N TYR A 280 -9.36 3.66 -15.88
CA TYR A 280 -10.76 3.57 -15.47
C TYR A 280 -10.97 3.92 -13.99
N TYR A 281 -10.04 3.53 -13.06
CA TYR A 281 -10.17 3.94 -11.65
C TYR A 281 -10.13 5.46 -11.50
N ALA A 282 -9.17 6.10 -12.16
CA ALA A 282 -9.07 7.56 -12.14
C ALA A 282 -10.34 8.23 -12.71
N SER A 283 -10.86 7.72 -13.83
CA SER A 283 -12.10 8.23 -14.44
C SER A 283 -13.32 8.02 -13.56
N ILE A 284 -13.47 6.83 -12.95
CA ILE A 284 -14.59 6.50 -12.06
C ILE A 284 -14.53 7.36 -10.79
N PHE A 285 -13.33 7.62 -10.27
CA PHE A 285 -13.17 8.54 -9.14
C PHE A 285 -13.63 9.96 -9.48
N VAL A 286 -13.27 10.48 -10.66
CA VAL A 286 -13.75 11.77 -11.15
C VAL A 286 -15.27 11.79 -11.28
N ASP A 287 -15.86 10.72 -11.83
CA ASP A 287 -17.31 10.60 -11.99
C ASP A 287 -18.03 10.48 -10.65
N PHE A 288 -17.44 9.78 -9.68
CA PHE A 288 -17.94 9.73 -8.30
C PHE A 288 -18.04 11.13 -7.67
N LEU A 289 -17.01 11.95 -7.81
CA LEU A 289 -16.99 13.33 -7.30
C LEU A 289 -17.99 14.23 -8.02
N ARG A 290 -18.21 14.04 -9.34
CA ARG A 290 -19.16 14.82 -10.17
C ARG A 290 -20.62 14.48 -9.89
N ASN A 291 -20.92 13.22 -9.57
CA ASN A 291 -22.29 12.74 -9.37
C ASN A 291 -22.83 12.97 -7.96
N LYS A 292 -22.50 14.08 -7.35
CA LYS A 292 -22.93 14.49 -5.98
C LYS A 292 -24.34 14.01 -5.65
N ASN A 293 -24.49 13.14 -4.64
CA ASN A 293 -25.77 12.61 -4.14
C ASN A 293 -26.66 11.89 -5.21
N ARG A 294 -26.11 11.56 -6.38
CA ARG A 294 -26.88 10.95 -7.49
C ARG A 294 -26.34 9.56 -7.82
N LYS A 295 -27.23 8.71 -8.32
CA LYS A 295 -26.84 7.41 -8.89
C LYS A 295 -26.13 7.60 -10.23
N PHE A 296 -25.12 6.79 -10.49
CA PHE A 296 -24.44 6.69 -11.77
C PHE A 296 -24.03 5.24 -12.04
N LYS A 297 -23.78 4.91 -13.29
CA LYS A 297 -23.40 3.56 -13.72
C LYS A 297 -21.90 3.47 -13.96
N VAL A 298 -21.34 2.33 -13.54
CA VAL A 298 -20.00 1.89 -13.93
C VAL A 298 -20.11 0.45 -14.42
N GLY A 299 -19.91 0.23 -15.71
CA GLY A 299 -20.16 -1.06 -16.32
C GLY A 299 -21.60 -1.51 -16.12
N SER A 300 -21.76 -2.72 -15.59
CA SER A 300 -23.08 -3.32 -15.31
C SER A 300 -23.69 -2.90 -13.97
N ARG A 301 -23.02 -2.08 -13.15
CA ARG A 301 -23.42 -1.78 -11.77
C ARG A 301 -23.83 -0.34 -11.55
N ASP A 302 -24.79 -0.14 -10.63
CA ASP A 302 -25.20 1.17 -10.13
C ASP A 302 -24.42 1.51 -8.85
N TYR A 303 -23.91 2.75 -8.80
CA TYR A 303 -23.23 3.34 -7.66
C TYR A 303 -23.86 4.67 -7.27
N VAL A 304 -23.54 5.17 -6.11
CA VAL A 304 -23.94 6.51 -5.66
C VAL A 304 -22.70 7.38 -5.60
N GLY A 305 -22.80 8.60 -6.12
CA GLY A 305 -21.74 9.59 -6.03
C GLY A 305 -21.54 10.12 -4.61
N VAL A 306 -20.58 11.01 -4.45
CA VAL A 306 -20.19 11.55 -3.16
C VAL A 306 -21.38 12.18 -2.41
N ASP A 307 -21.53 11.83 -1.13
CA ASP A 307 -22.49 12.44 -0.20
C ASP A 307 -21.92 13.78 0.28
N THR A 308 -22.50 14.88 -0.21
CA THR A 308 -22.03 16.24 0.12
C THR A 308 -22.40 16.69 1.54
N SER A 309 -23.15 15.89 2.29
CA SER A 309 -23.50 16.19 3.69
C SER A 309 -22.47 15.70 4.71
N LYS A 310 -21.42 14.99 4.25
CA LYS A 310 -20.39 14.40 5.09
C LYS A 310 -19.01 14.76 4.57
N PRO A 311 -18.01 14.84 5.44
CA PRO A 311 -16.63 14.88 5.00
C PRO A 311 -16.28 13.55 4.29
N LEU A 312 -15.39 13.62 3.30
CA LEU A 312 -15.03 12.49 2.45
C LEU A 312 -13.67 11.93 2.83
N TYR A 313 -13.61 10.62 3.06
CA TYR A 313 -12.37 9.86 3.08
C TYR A 313 -12.35 8.89 1.90
N CYS A 314 -11.41 9.11 0.97
CA CYS A 314 -11.20 8.24 -0.18
C CYS A 314 -9.83 7.58 -0.13
N HIS A 315 -9.79 6.29 -0.50
CA HIS A 315 -8.56 5.58 -0.82
C HIS A 315 -8.56 5.16 -2.30
N ILE A 316 -7.52 5.53 -3.03
CA ILE A 316 -7.28 5.04 -4.39
C ILE A 316 -6.02 4.17 -4.36
N GLY A 317 -6.21 2.87 -4.60
CA GLY A 317 -5.12 1.92 -4.79
C GLY A 317 -4.92 1.66 -6.27
N PHE A 318 -3.97 2.35 -6.91
CA PHE A 318 -3.55 2.04 -8.27
C PHE A 318 -2.75 0.74 -8.31
N ASP A 319 -2.82 0.05 -9.44
CA ASP A 319 -2.11 -1.21 -9.65
C ASP A 319 -0.76 -1.00 -10.38
N PHE A 320 -0.57 0.16 -11.03
CA PHE A 320 0.70 0.47 -11.68
C PHE A 320 1.82 0.71 -10.65
N PRO A 321 3.08 0.40 -11.00
CA PRO A 321 3.56 -0.37 -12.14
C PRO A 321 3.64 -1.89 -11.89
N HIS A 322 2.82 -2.44 -10.99
CA HIS A 322 2.75 -3.89 -10.75
C HIS A 322 2.54 -4.67 -12.05
N THR A 323 3.14 -5.86 -12.13
CA THR A 323 2.97 -6.76 -13.27
C THR A 323 1.50 -7.15 -13.49
N PRO A 324 1.03 -7.16 -14.72
CA PRO A 324 1.75 -7.02 -16.00
C PRO A 324 2.17 -5.57 -16.26
N VAL A 325 3.42 -5.37 -16.64
CA VAL A 325 3.96 -4.05 -17.01
C VAL A 325 3.54 -3.77 -18.45
N LEU A 326 2.49 -2.98 -18.61
CA LEU A 326 1.84 -2.72 -19.91
C LEU A 326 1.53 -1.21 -20.05
N PRO A 327 2.55 -0.37 -20.27
CA PRO A 327 2.32 1.04 -20.55
C PRO A 327 1.50 1.23 -21.84
N PRO A 328 0.67 2.30 -21.95
CA PRO A 328 0.11 2.72 -23.23
C PRO A 328 1.19 3.05 -24.27
N ALA A 329 0.87 2.85 -25.55
CA ALA A 329 1.84 2.93 -26.65
C ALA A 329 2.58 4.28 -26.71
N ASP A 330 1.88 5.38 -26.52
CA ASP A 330 2.42 6.74 -26.55
C ASP A 330 3.46 7.02 -25.43
N PHE A 331 3.26 6.40 -24.26
CA PHE A 331 4.24 6.44 -23.17
C PHE A 331 5.42 5.53 -23.49
N ARG A 332 5.17 4.30 -23.96
CA ARG A 332 6.20 3.33 -24.29
C ARG A 332 7.19 3.87 -25.32
N GLU A 333 6.70 4.45 -26.41
CA GLU A 333 7.51 5.01 -27.51
C GLU A 333 8.52 6.06 -27.01
N ARG A 334 8.12 6.89 -26.04
CA ARG A 334 9.03 7.91 -25.48
C ARG A 334 10.19 7.27 -24.72
N PHE A 335 9.93 6.22 -23.96
CA PHE A 335 10.96 5.58 -23.12
C PHE A 335 11.85 4.61 -23.88
N GLN A 336 11.38 4.01 -24.97
CA GLN A 336 12.19 3.17 -25.87
C GLN A 336 13.35 3.91 -26.54
N GLN A 337 13.31 5.24 -26.56
CA GLN A 337 14.40 6.08 -27.09
C GLN A 337 15.59 6.22 -26.11
N HIS A 338 15.45 5.75 -24.87
CA HIS A 338 16.46 5.88 -23.84
C HIS A 338 17.13 4.54 -23.53
N THR A 339 18.42 4.59 -23.22
CA THR A 339 19.21 3.45 -22.77
C THR A 339 19.42 3.53 -21.26
N TYR A 340 19.26 2.40 -20.59
CA TYR A 340 19.35 2.30 -19.14
C TYR A 340 20.56 1.49 -18.68
N LYS A 341 21.09 1.85 -17.50
CA LYS A 341 22.15 1.09 -16.82
C LYS A 341 21.47 0.00 -15.98
N VAL A 342 21.26 -1.17 -16.56
CA VAL A 342 20.67 -2.28 -15.83
C VAL A 342 21.72 -2.95 -14.95
N PRO A 343 21.48 -3.15 -13.64
CA PRO A 343 22.40 -3.87 -12.76
C PRO A 343 22.63 -5.31 -13.27
N SER A 344 23.76 -5.89 -12.89
CA SER A 344 24.07 -7.30 -13.09
C SER A 344 24.46 -7.92 -11.75
N LEU A 345 24.27 -9.23 -11.62
CA LEU A 345 24.66 -9.96 -10.43
C LEU A 345 26.19 -10.08 -10.37
N ASP A 346 26.79 -9.82 -9.21
CA ASP A 346 28.19 -10.11 -8.95
C ASP A 346 28.31 -11.48 -8.22
N ASP A 347 29.15 -12.38 -8.72
CA ASP A 347 29.40 -13.66 -8.10
C ASP A 347 29.86 -13.54 -6.62
N LYS A 348 30.64 -12.49 -6.32
CA LYS A 348 31.10 -12.19 -4.95
C LYS A 348 29.97 -11.81 -4.00
N GLU A 349 28.93 -11.16 -4.51
CA GLU A 349 27.73 -10.87 -3.75
C GLU A 349 27.05 -12.17 -3.33
N MET A 350 26.90 -13.11 -4.26
CA MET A 350 26.30 -14.41 -3.99
C MET A 350 27.09 -15.24 -2.97
N GLU A 351 28.40 -15.08 -2.86
CA GLU A 351 29.20 -15.83 -1.86
C GLU A 351 28.77 -15.50 -0.43
N THR A 352 28.54 -14.22 -0.12
CA THR A 352 28.26 -13.72 1.23
C THR A 352 26.78 -13.55 1.55
N MET A 353 25.92 -13.60 0.55
CA MET A 353 24.48 -13.38 0.70
C MET A 353 23.84 -14.46 1.60
N PRO A 354 22.94 -14.12 2.53
CA PRO A 354 22.16 -15.04 3.36
C PRO A 354 21.34 -16.04 2.53
N LYS A 355 21.09 -17.23 3.07
CA LYS A 355 20.36 -18.30 2.38
C LYS A 355 18.95 -17.90 1.95
N GLN A 356 18.22 -17.18 2.85
CA GLN A 356 16.88 -16.70 2.53
C GLN A 356 16.89 -15.68 1.38
N LEU A 357 17.86 -14.76 1.35
CA LEU A 357 17.99 -13.78 0.28
C LEU A 357 18.41 -14.45 -1.06
N LYS A 358 19.32 -15.44 -1.01
CA LYS A 358 19.62 -16.29 -2.18
C LYS A 358 18.37 -16.98 -2.75
N GLN A 359 17.45 -17.37 -1.89
CA GLN A 359 16.18 -17.99 -2.34
C GLN A 359 15.35 -16.99 -3.15
N GLN A 360 15.30 -15.72 -2.73
CA GLN A 360 14.60 -14.68 -3.50
C GLN A 360 15.26 -14.41 -4.85
N VAL A 361 16.59 -14.29 -4.87
CA VAL A 361 17.33 -14.14 -6.12
C VAL A 361 17.02 -15.29 -7.08
N ARG A 362 17.05 -16.53 -6.61
CA ARG A 362 16.70 -17.70 -7.43
C ARG A 362 15.25 -17.68 -7.92
N HIS A 363 14.32 -17.20 -7.08
CA HIS A 363 12.89 -17.12 -7.44
C HIS A 363 12.65 -16.10 -8.55
N GLY A 364 13.27 -14.93 -8.46
CA GLY A 364 13.12 -13.83 -9.42
C GLY A 364 14.28 -13.71 -10.42
N TYR A 365 15.15 -14.72 -10.55
CA TYR A 365 16.38 -14.63 -11.35
C TYR A 365 16.12 -14.16 -12.77
N SER A 366 16.75 -13.07 -13.13
CA SER A 366 16.59 -12.38 -14.43
C SER A 366 17.91 -12.00 -15.09
N ASP A 367 19.04 -12.29 -14.45
CA ASP A 367 20.36 -11.91 -15.00
C ASP A 367 20.72 -12.66 -16.29
N HIS A 368 20.03 -13.77 -16.59
CA HIS A 368 20.10 -14.52 -17.84
C HIS A 368 19.40 -13.85 -19.02
N PHE A 369 18.62 -12.79 -18.79
CA PHE A 369 18.00 -12.05 -19.89
C PHE A 369 19.06 -11.42 -20.78
N THR A 370 18.78 -11.38 -22.09
CA THR A 370 19.60 -10.63 -23.04
C THR A 370 19.58 -9.13 -22.72
N ASP A 371 20.58 -8.39 -23.19
CA ASP A 371 20.62 -6.93 -23.01
C ASP A 371 19.37 -6.26 -23.55
N ALA A 372 18.83 -6.74 -24.67
CA ALA A 372 17.59 -6.20 -25.24
C ALA A 372 16.38 -6.46 -24.33
N GLU A 373 16.27 -7.66 -23.74
CA GLU A 373 15.19 -7.99 -22.78
C GLU A 373 15.33 -7.17 -21.49
N LYS A 374 16.54 -6.99 -20.97
CA LYS A 374 16.82 -6.13 -19.82
C LYS A 374 16.45 -4.67 -20.10
N GLN A 375 16.78 -4.15 -21.29
CA GLN A 375 16.40 -2.79 -21.70
C GLN A 375 14.87 -2.67 -21.80
N ALA A 376 14.19 -3.58 -22.49
CA ALA A 376 12.74 -3.54 -22.64
C ALA A 376 12.02 -3.55 -21.27
N MET A 377 12.47 -4.39 -20.33
CA MET A 377 11.94 -4.46 -18.99
C MET A 377 12.01 -3.12 -18.25
N VAL A 378 13.17 -2.44 -18.30
CA VAL A 378 13.38 -1.16 -17.59
C VAL A 378 12.65 -0.02 -18.29
N GLN A 379 12.70 0.03 -19.63
CA GLN A 379 12.00 1.01 -20.45
C GLN A 379 10.50 0.99 -20.20
N ASP A 380 9.88 -0.18 -20.29
CA ASP A 380 8.44 -0.33 -20.14
C ASP A 380 7.99 -0.09 -18.69
N TYR A 381 8.82 -0.47 -17.70
CA TYR A 381 8.53 -0.18 -16.30
C TYR A 381 8.48 1.33 -16.02
N TYR A 382 9.49 2.10 -16.45
CA TYR A 382 9.47 3.54 -16.24
C TYR A 382 8.45 4.28 -17.12
N ALA A 383 8.16 3.75 -18.32
CA ALA A 383 7.04 4.25 -19.12
C ALA A 383 5.69 4.07 -18.41
N PHE A 384 5.52 2.93 -17.73
CA PHE A 384 4.30 2.67 -16.95
C PHE A 384 4.22 3.54 -15.70
N CYS A 385 5.34 3.83 -15.03
CA CYS A 385 5.41 4.81 -13.95
C CYS A 385 5.01 6.22 -14.43
N ALA A 386 5.53 6.67 -15.58
CA ALA A 386 5.22 7.97 -16.15
C ALA A 386 3.73 8.10 -16.54
N TYR A 387 3.13 7.04 -17.09
CA TYR A 387 1.70 6.98 -17.31
C TYR A 387 0.93 7.09 -16.00
N GLY A 388 1.32 6.30 -15.01
CA GLY A 388 0.71 6.30 -13.70
C GLY A 388 0.77 7.66 -13.00
N ASP A 389 1.88 8.42 -13.17
CA ASP A 389 2.02 9.78 -12.68
C ASP A 389 0.91 10.71 -13.19
N THR A 390 0.47 10.55 -14.45
CA THR A 390 -0.66 11.33 -14.99
C THR A 390 -1.96 11.01 -14.27
N LEU A 391 -2.18 9.76 -13.87
CA LEU A 391 -3.38 9.34 -13.15
C LEU A 391 -3.38 9.84 -11.71
N VAL A 392 -2.21 9.86 -11.05
CA VAL A 392 -2.05 10.50 -9.74
C VAL A 392 -2.40 11.97 -9.82
N GLY A 393 -1.89 12.68 -10.84
CA GLY A 393 -2.23 14.08 -11.09
C GLY A 393 -3.73 14.29 -11.30
N GLN A 394 -4.36 13.49 -12.15
CA GLN A 394 -5.80 13.56 -12.44
C GLN A 394 -6.63 13.37 -11.16
N ALA A 395 -6.29 12.38 -10.33
CA ALA A 395 -7.00 12.12 -9.08
C ALA A 395 -6.83 13.27 -8.08
N ALA A 396 -5.60 13.75 -7.90
CA ALA A 396 -5.31 14.85 -6.98
C ALA A 396 -6.02 16.13 -7.39
N ASP A 397 -5.97 16.51 -8.68
CA ASP A 397 -6.61 17.73 -9.18
C ASP A 397 -8.13 17.69 -9.05
N ALA A 398 -8.75 16.54 -9.38
CA ALA A 398 -10.19 16.36 -9.23
C ALA A 398 -10.63 16.46 -7.76
N PHE A 399 -9.86 15.89 -6.84
CA PHE A 399 -10.14 15.93 -5.41
C PHE A 399 -9.99 17.34 -4.83
N ILE A 400 -8.92 18.05 -5.18
CA ILE A 400 -8.71 19.45 -4.76
C ILE A 400 -9.85 20.31 -5.27
N GLN A 401 -10.16 20.25 -6.57
CA GLN A 401 -11.26 21.02 -7.18
C GLN A 401 -12.61 20.72 -6.52
N TYR A 402 -12.89 19.43 -6.23
CA TYR A 402 -14.10 19.03 -5.52
C TYR A 402 -14.15 19.69 -4.14
N SER A 403 -13.11 19.53 -3.32
CA SER A 403 -13.07 20.04 -1.94
C SER A 403 -13.19 21.55 -1.88
N GLU A 404 -12.45 22.26 -2.72
CA GLU A 404 -12.51 23.73 -2.82
C GLU A 404 -13.90 24.22 -3.28
N SER A 405 -14.55 23.49 -4.21
CA SER A 405 -15.93 23.79 -4.65
C SER A 405 -16.97 23.64 -3.54
N GLN A 406 -16.66 22.84 -2.50
CA GLN A 406 -17.48 22.68 -1.31
C GLN A 406 -17.05 23.60 -0.17
N GLN A 407 -16.03 24.45 -0.37
CA GLN A 407 -15.40 25.27 0.69
C GLN A 407 -14.90 24.41 1.87
N GLN A 408 -14.48 23.17 1.57
CA GLN A 408 -13.99 22.19 2.54
C GLN A 408 -12.47 22.17 2.53
N ALA A 409 -11.86 22.19 3.72
CA ALA A 409 -10.44 21.88 3.87
C ALA A 409 -10.13 20.49 3.32
N TRP A 410 -8.86 20.24 2.94
CA TRP A 410 -8.50 18.96 2.33
C TRP A 410 -7.06 18.56 2.63
N THR A 411 -6.83 17.26 2.63
CA THR A 411 -5.49 16.65 2.76
C THR A 411 -5.36 15.48 1.81
N ILE A 412 -4.23 15.40 1.09
CA ILE A 412 -3.84 14.29 0.23
C ILE A 412 -2.62 13.61 0.85
N VAL A 413 -2.67 12.30 1.04
CA VAL A 413 -1.53 11.46 1.39
C VAL A 413 -1.20 10.60 0.17
N TYR A 414 -0.07 10.87 -0.46
CA TYR A 414 0.46 10.07 -1.57
C TYR A 414 1.60 9.19 -1.07
N VAL A 415 1.50 7.89 -1.32
CA VAL A 415 2.53 6.90 -0.98
C VAL A 415 3.08 6.30 -2.28
N CYS A 416 4.38 6.45 -2.50
CA CYS A 416 5.07 5.93 -3.68
C CYS A 416 5.33 4.44 -3.50
N GLY A 417 4.37 3.61 -3.91
CA GLY A 417 4.43 2.16 -3.76
C GLY A 417 4.04 1.65 -2.37
N ASP A 418 3.37 0.52 -2.33
CA ASP A 418 3.19 -0.25 -1.10
C ASP A 418 4.50 -0.96 -0.67
N HIS A 419 5.42 -1.10 -1.59
CA HIS A 419 6.84 -1.46 -1.47
C HIS A 419 7.51 -1.17 -2.83
N GLY A 420 8.83 -1.37 -2.91
CA GLY A 420 9.59 -1.19 -4.14
C GLY A 420 9.58 -2.43 -5.05
N TRP A 421 10.46 -2.43 -6.03
CA TRP A 421 10.58 -3.45 -7.07
C TRP A 421 12.00 -3.53 -7.62
N LYS A 422 12.51 -4.74 -7.88
CA LYS A 422 13.82 -4.95 -8.50
C LYS A 422 13.71 -4.98 -10.02
N LEU A 423 14.63 -4.28 -10.69
CA LEU A 423 14.83 -4.26 -12.14
C LEU A 423 16.20 -4.84 -12.48
N ASN A 424 16.40 -6.09 -12.15
CA ASN A 424 17.65 -6.85 -12.14
C ASN A 424 18.64 -6.44 -11.02
N ASP A 425 18.21 -5.65 -10.04
CA ASP A 425 18.98 -5.43 -8.82
C ASP A 425 19.23 -6.81 -8.17
N HIS A 426 20.47 -7.08 -7.74
CA HIS A 426 20.91 -8.39 -7.25
C HIS A 426 20.64 -9.55 -8.23
N GLY A 427 20.63 -9.28 -9.54
CA GLY A 427 20.36 -10.28 -10.60
C GLY A 427 18.92 -10.81 -10.64
N SER A 428 17.97 -10.11 -10.05
CA SER A 428 16.60 -10.58 -9.94
C SER A 428 15.57 -9.47 -10.16
N VAL A 429 14.35 -9.90 -10.52
CA VAL A 429 13.14 -9.07 -10.50
C VAL A 429 12.31 -9.39 -9.28
N SER A 430 11.21 -8.66 -9.08
CA SER A 430 10.26 -8.84 -7.98
C SER A 430 10.72 -8.14 -6.69
N LYS A 431 10.26 -8.54 -5.55
CA LYS A 431 10.27 -7.91 -4.23
C LYS A 431 10.59 -8.93 -3.13
N PHE A 432 10.20 -8.70 -1.91
CA PHE A 432 10.26 -9.59 -0.74
C PHE A 432 11.57 -9.61 0.02
N THR A 433 12.43 -8.60 -0.16
CA THR A 433 13.69 -8.49 0.59
C THR A 433 13.73 -7.21 1.43
N PRO A 434 14.51 -7.17 2.51
CA PRO A 434 14.67 -5.95 3.31
C PRO A 434 15.60 -4.89 2.68
N TRP A 435 16.06 -5.13 1.45
CA TRP A 435 16.90 -4.18 0.72
C TRP A 435 16.19 -2.87 0.44
N ASP A 436 16.95 -1.80 0.31
CA ASP A 436 16.44 -0.45 0.08
C ASP A 436 15.50 -0.38 -1.12
N VAL A 437 15.88 -1.04 -2.20
CA VAL A 437 15.09 -1.09 -3.44
C VAL A 437 13.68 -1.68 -3.28
N ASP A 438 13.47 -2.55 -2.29
CA ASP A 438 12.17 -3.18 -2.00
C ASP A 438 11.41 -2.50 -0.84
N SER A 439 12.09 -1.70 0.00
CA SER A 439 11.52 -1.20 1.25
C SER A 439 11.38 0.31 1.35
N HIS A 440 12.10 1.08 0.54
CA HIS A 440 12.15 2.54 0.60
C HIS A 440 11.09 3.16 -0.31
N ASN A 441 10.09 3.78 0.29
CA ASN A 441 8.93 4.33 -0.42
C ASN A 441 8.50 5.67 0.18
N PRO A 442 9.00 6.81 -0.32
CA PRO A 442 8.68 8.13 0.18
C PRO A 442 7.19 8.46 0.18
N ILE A 443 6.80 9.31 1.12
CA ILE A 443 5.43 9.78 1.29
C ILE A 443 5.38 11.29 1.05
N ILE A 444 4.37 11.77 0.33
CA ILE A 444 4.06 13.20 0.20
C ILE A 444 2.73 13.47 0.86
N VAL A 445 2.68 14.46 1.76
CA VAL A 445 1.42 14.97 2.31
C VAL A 445 1.21 16.39 1.81
N VAL A 446 0.11 16.59 1.08
CA VAL A 446 -0.33 17.91 0.60
C VAL A 446 -1.62 18.27 1.31
N SER A 447 -1.64 19.40 2.00
CA SER A 447 -2.82 19.82 2.74
C SER A 447 -3.15 21.29 2.47
N SER A 448 -4.41 21.65 2.57
CA SER A 448 -4.84 23.05 2.67
C SER A 448 -4.33 23.70 3.98
N ASP A 449 -4.12 22.90 5.03
CA ASP A 449 -3.44 23.33 6.26
C ASP A 449 -1.91 23.36 6.07
N LYS A 450 -1.40 24.55 5.75
CA LYS A 450 0.04 24.76 5.54
C LYS A 450 0.85 24.89 6.84
N GLN A 451 0.20 24.94 8.00
CA GLN A 451 0.90 24.88 9.29
C GLN A 451 1.27 23.43 9.63
N ALA A 452 0.34 22.49 9.43
CA ALA A 452 0.58 21.08 9.62
C ALA A 452 1.56 20.53 8.57
N PHE A 453 1.35 20.86 7.29
CA PHE A 453 2.15 20.36 6.16
C PHE A 453 2.59 21.50 5.23
N PRO A 454 3.71 22.18 5.54
CA PRO A 454 4.24 23.27 4.73
C PRO A 454 4.60 22.83 3.31
N ALA A 455 4.39 23.72 2.35
CA ALA A 455 4.80 23.49 0.96
C ALA A 455 6.33 23.43 0.84
N ASN A 456 6.81 22.59 -0.09
CA ASN A 456 8.23 22.41 -0.41
C ASN A 456 9.10 22.04 0.82
N LYS A 457 8.51 21.41 1.83
CA LYS A 457 9.22 20.91 3.03
C LYS A 457 9.70 19.50 2.79
N VAL A 458 10.96 19.22 3.14
CA VAL A 458 11.51 17.86 3.16
C VAL A 458 11.78 17.46 4.62
N VAL A 459 11.22 16.35 5.04
CA VAL A 459 11.48 15.70 6.32
C VAL A 459 12.43 14.54 6.04
N THR A 460 13.60 14.56 6.70
CA THR A 460 14.65 13.54 6.54
C THR A 460 14.67 12.52 7.68
N ASP A 461 13.81 12.70 8.68
CA ASP A 461 13.64 11.73 9.76
C ASP A 461 12.98 10.45 9.22
N PHE A 462 13.33 9.32 9.82
CA PHE A 462 12.72 8.05 9.44
C PHE A 462 11.22 8.07 9.68
N THR A 463 10.50 7.65 8.65
CA THR A 463 9.04 7.52 8.65
C THR A 463 8.68 6.07 8.32
N GLU A 464 7.60 5.57 8.88
CA GLU A 464 7.15 4.21 8.69
C GLU A 464 5.71 4.18 8.14
N PHE A 465 5.34 3.16 7.42
CA PHE A 465 3.98 3.06 6.88
C PHE A 465 2.90 2.92 7.96
N VAL A 466 3.25 2.49 9.14
CA VAL A 466 2.34 2.51 10.30
C VAL A 466 1.98 3.94 10.74
N ASP A 467 2.71 4.97 10.28
CA ASP A 467 2.44 6.39 10.56
C ASP A 467 1.29 6.95 9.71
N ILE A 468 0.91 6.26 8.62
CA ILE A 468 -0.15 6.71 7.70
C ILE A 468 -1.50 6.75 8.40
N ALA A 469 -1.86 5.68 9.13
CA ALA A 469 -3.16 5.62 9.82
C ALA A 469 -3.32 6.72 10.89
N PRO A 470 -2.39 6.92 11.85
CA PRO A 470 -2.50 8.01 12.81
C PRO A 470 -2.53 9.38 12.15
N THR A 471 -1.77 9.60 11.06
CA THR A 471 -1.79 10.89 10.34
C THR A 471 -3.15 11.19 9.70
N ILE A 472 -3.76 10.21 9.04
CA ILE A 472 -5.09 10.36 8.44
C ILE A 472 -6.16 10.56 9.52
N LEU A 473 -6.08 9.81 10.62
CA LEU A 473 -7.01 9.93 11.74
C LEU A 473 -6.89 11.29 12.42
N ALA A 474 -5.67 11.77 12.68
CA ALA A 474 -5.44 13.10 13.26
C ALA A 474 -5.95 14.20 12.33
N ALA A 475 -5.66 14.14 11.03
CA ALA A 475 -6.24 15.05 10.04
C ALA A 475 -7.78 15.00 10.04
N GLY A 476 -8.37 13.84 10.28
CA GLY A 476 -9.82 13.64 10.44
C GLY A 476 -10.40 14.14 11.77
N GLY A 477 -9.58 14.66 12.67
CA GLY A 477 -10.00 15.22 13.95
C GLY A 477 -9.97 14.21 15.12
N ALA A 478 -9.33 13.03 14.95
CA ALA A 478 -9.11 12.10 16.03
C ALA A 478 -8.12 12.67 17.06
N ARG A 479 -8.41 12.47 18.34
CA ARG A 479 -7.44 12.68 19.43
C ARG A 479 -6.72 11.35 19.67
N LEU A 480 -5.49 11.23 19.16
CA LEU A 480 -4.75 9.97 19.16
C LEU A 480 -4.33 9.49 20.55
N ASP A 481 -4.39 10.34 21.57
CA ASP A 481 -4.19 10.02 22.98
C ASP A 481 -5.42 9.37 23.65
N ASP A 482 -6.57 9.33 22.98
CA ASP A 482 -7.74 8.61 23.47
C ASP A 482 -7.49 7.09 23.43
N ARG A 483 -7.94 6.39 24.46
CA ARG A 483 -7.76 4.93 24.64
C ARG A 483 -8.15 4.08 23.44
N GLN A 484 -9.12 4.51 22.66
CA GLN A 484 -9.57 3.78 21.46
C GLN A 484 -8.49 3.69 20.36
N TYR A 485 -7.43 4.52 20.42
CA TYR A 485 -6.32 4.54 19.46
C TYR A 485 -5.02 3.94 20.00
N GLU A 486 -5.01 3.36 21.22
CA GLU A 486 -3.82 2.68 21.81
C GLU A 486 -3.29 1.52 20.94
N TYR A 487 -4.06 1.06 19.97
CA TYR A 487 -3.66 0.00 19.05
C TYR A 487 -2.69 0.47 17.96
N LEU A 488 -2.56 1.78 17.72
CA LEU A 488 -1.70 2.35 16.69
C LEU A 488 -0.23 2.27 17.11
N ASP A 489 0.61 1.69 16.26
CA ASP A 489 2.05 1.61 16.48
C ASP A 489 2.80 2.83 15.89
N GLY A 490 2.15 3.58 15.01
CA GLY A 490 2.71 4.73 14.31
C GLY A 490 2.53 6.06 15.02
N THR A 491 3.04 7.11 14.39
CA THR A 491 3.01 8.50 14.87
C THR A 491 2.39 9.39 13.81
N ASP A 492 1.64 10.43 14.22
CA ASP A 492 1.18 11.45 13.28
C ASP A 492 2.37 12.19 12.64
N MET A 493 2.43 12.19 11.33
CA MET A 493 3.48 12.87 10.56
C MET A 493 3.46 14.40 10.74
N ALA A 494 2.34 15.02 11.11
CA ALA A 494 2.29 16.45 11.44
C ALA A 494 3.06 16.75 12.73
N GLU A 495 3.08 15.81 13.69
CA GLU A 495 3.89 15.93 14.91
C GLU A 495 5.40 15.85 14.58
N MET A 496 5.79 15.04 13.59
CA MET A 496 7.17 15.00 13.10
C MET A 496 7.56 16.33 12.44
N VAL A 497 6.68 16.89 11.59
CA VAL A 497 6.91 18.18 10.91
C VAL A 497 7.12 19.31 11.92
N SER A 498 6.35 19.31 13.00
CA SER A 498 6.42 20.33 14.06
C SER A 498 7.54 20.10 15.06
N GLY A 499 8.24 18.94 15.05
CA GLY A 499 9.26 18.57 16.01
C GLY A 499 8.73 18.27 17.41
N ARG A 500 7.42 17.99 17.56
CA ARG A 500 6.84 17.62 18.88
C ARG A 500 7.15 16.18 19.28
N VAL A 501 7.50 15.34 18.32
CA VAL A 501 7.98 13.98 18.59
C VAL A 501 9.46 13.86 18.25
N PRO A 502 10.25 13.08 19.00
CA PRO A 502 11.65 12.87 18.70
C PRO A 502 11.84 12.08 17.40
N ALA A 503 12.90 12.40 16.66
CA ALA A 503 13.30 11.63 15.49
C ALA A 503 13.60 10.18 15.86
N ARG A 504 13.32 9.26 14.93
CA ARG A 504 13.67 7.84 15.07
C ARG A 504 15.11 7.61 14.64
N ASP A 505 15.82 6.76 15.38
CA ASP A 505 17.16 6.29 14.97
C ASP A 505 17.07 5.14 13.96
N TYR A 506 15.90 4.49 13.83
CA TYR A 506 15.72 3.32 12.98
C TYR A 506 14.27 3.11 12.52
N VAL A 507 14.13 2.31 11.48
CA VAL A 507 12.86 1.69 11.04
C VAL A 507 12.98 0.17 11.13
N ILE A 508 11.84 -0.52 11.31
CA ILE A 508 11.79 -1.98 11.49
C ILE A 508 10.67 -2.59 10.65
N GLY A 509 10.81 -3.87 10.37
CA GLY A 509 9.75 -4.65 9.74
C GLY A 509 10.03 -6.15 9.79
N GLU A 510 9.03 -6.91 9.37
CA GLU A 510 9.12 -8.36 9.23
C GLU A 510 8.23 -8.83 8.08
N SER A 511 8.77 -9.69 7.21
CA SER A 511 8.04 -10.33 6.13
C SER A 511 8.32 -11.82 6.11
N HIS A 512 7.31 -12.61 5.74
CA HIS A 512 7.45 -14.06 5.54
C HIS A 512 7.21 -14.47 4.09
N ALA A 513 6.89 -13.50 3.22
CA ALA A 513 6.60 -13.77 1.83
C ALA A 513 7.86 -14.30 1.10
N VAL A 514 7.71 -15.34 0.32
CA VAL A 514 8.72 -16.01 -0.52
C VAL A 514 9.94 -16.52 0.26
N ILE A 515 10.74 -15.62 0.84
CA ILE A 515 12.01 -15.94 1.49
C ILE A 515 11.85 -16.65 2.85
N GLY A 516 10.68 -16.61 3.47
CA GLY A 516 10.43 -17.11 4.81
C GLY A 516 10.52 -16.02 5.88
N PRO A 517 10.37 -16.39 7.17
CA PRO A 517 10.35 -15.44 8.28
C PRO A 517 11.65 -14.66 8.41
N ARG A 518 11.63 -13.37 8.08
CA ARG A 518 12.79 -12.50 8.18
C ARG A 518 12.38 -11.11 8.65
N ALA A 519 13.03 -10.62 9.72
CA ALA A 519 12.91 -9.27 10.23
C ALA A 519 14.13 -8.43 9.87
N PHE A 520 13.94 -7.11 9.86
CA PHE A 520 15.01 -6.15 9.61
C PHE A 520 14.91 -4.92 10.52
N ILE A 521 16.05 -4.31 10.75
CA ILE A 521 16.21 -2.99 11.36
C ILE A 521 17.17 -2.17 10.50
N ARG A 522 16.74 -0.98 10.11
CA ARG A 522 17.51 -0.05 9.27
C ARG A 522 17.77 1.23 10.03
N THR A 523 19.03 1.61 10.14
CA THR A 523 19.49 2.92 10.62
C THR A 523 20.03 3.73 9.44
N LYS A 524 20.43 4.98 9.69
CA LYS A 524 21.06 5.82 8.68
C LYS A 524 22.31 5.19 8.04
N ASN A 525 23.09 4.45 8.85
CA ASN A 525 24.39 3.94 8.43
C ASN A 525 24.41 2.42 8.20
N TYR A 526 23.49 1.67 8.81
CA TYR A 526 23.51 0.22 8.76
C TYR A 526 22.11 -0.36 8.58
N VAL A 527 22.06 -1.47 7.86
CA VAL A 527 20.87 -2.33 7.78
C VAL A 527 21.24 -3.71 8.28
N PHE A 528 20.51 -4.20 9.26
CA PHE A 528 20.64 -5.55 9.76
C PHE A 528 19.34 -6.33 9.53
N SER A 529 19.44 -7.58 9.11
CA SER A 529 18.29 -8.47 9.01
C SER A 529 18.65 -9.89 9.42
N MET A 530 17.64 -10.63 9.91
CA MET A 530 17.84 -11.99 10.39
C MET A 530 16.58 -12.83 10.20
N GLN A 531 16.76 -14.13 10.16
CA GLN A 531 15.67 -15.10 10.24
C GLN A 531 15.06 -15.10 11.65
N THR A 532 13.73 -15.06 11.74
CA THR A 532 13.01 -15.04 13.02
C THR A 532 12.44 -16.39 13.43
N ARG A 533 12.28 -17.31 12.48
CA ARG A 533 11.83 -18.70 12.71
C ARG A 533 12.43 -19.64 11.66
N PRO A 534 12.55 -20.94 11.97
CA PRO A 534 13.14 -21.92 11.03
C PRO A 534 12.24 -22.18 9.82
N ASP A 535 10.92 -21.96 9.97
CA ASP A 535 9.92 -22.21 8.95
C ASP A 535 8.73 -21.24 9.10
N LYS A 536 7.69 -21.43 8.27
CA LYS A 536 6.47 -20.60 8.28
C LYS A 536 5.36 -21.14 9.20
N ASN A 537 5.60 -22.18 10.00
CA ASN A 537 4.58 -22.77 10.87
C ASN A 537 4.20 -21.83 12.00
N ARG A 538 2.97 -21.33 11.97
CA ARG A 538 2.48 -20.35 12.92
C ARG A 538 2.32 -20.92 14.32
N GLY A 539 2.70 -20.12 15.33
CA GLY A 539 2.61 -20.50 16.73
C GLY A 539 3.54 -21.63 17.17
N LYS A 540 4.35 -22.15 16.23
CA LYS A 540 5.40 -23.14 16.53
C LYS A 540 6.76 -22.46 16.45
N ASN A 541 7.66 -22.87 17.33
CA ASN A 541 9.04 -22.36 17.33
C ASN A 541 9.12 -20.80 17.49
N MET A 542 8.15 -20.19 18.14
CA MET A 542 8.13 -18.73 18.34
C MET A 542 9.37 -18.20 19.08
N GLU A 543 9.96 -19.03 19.95
CA GLU A 543 11.17 -18.73 20.73
C GLU A 543 12.46 -19.16 20.04
N TRP A 544 12.38 -19.75 18.84
CA TRP A 544 13.55 -20.33 18.18
C TRP A 544 14.71 -19.34 18.06
N ALA A 545 14.44 -18.12 17.58
CA ALA A 545 15.49 -17.12 17.38
C ALA A 545 16.16 -16.65 18.69
N LEU A 546 15.50 -16.78 19.84
CA LEU A 546 16.09 -16.47 21.14
C LEU A 546 17.18 -17.49 21.54
N ASN A 547 17.10 -18.70 21.02
CA ASN A 547 17.98 -19.81 21.36
C ASN A 547 18.89 -20.24 20.18
N ALA A 548 18.67 -19.71 18.98
CA ALA A 548 19.45 -20.01 17.80
C ALA A 548 20.86 -19.40 17.89
N SER A 549 21.85 -20.09 17.35
CA SER A 549 23.18 -19.52 17.14
C SER A 549 23.15 -18.36 16.15
N TYR A 550 24.18 -17.52 16.17
CA TYR A 550 24.27 -16.39 15.25
C TYR A 550 24.22 -16.81 13.77
N GLU A 551 24.86 -17.94 13.45
CA GLU A 551 24.87 -18.54 12.10
C GLU A 551 23.50 -19.06 11.68
N GLU A 552 22.73 -19.65 12.61
CA GLU A 552 21.38 -20.16 12.33
C GLU A 552 20.40 -19.02 12.05
N LEU A 553 20.61 -17.83 12.63
CA LEU A 553 19.80 -16.64 12.33
C LEU A 553 20.00 -16.14 10.88
N ASP A 554 20.96 -16.71 10.13
CA ASP A 554 21.25 -16.35 8.73
C ASP A 554 21.36 -14.81 8.52
N PRO A 555 22.22 -14.10 9.29
CA PRO A 555 22.21 -12.65 9.38
C PRO A 555 22.77 -11.98 8.13
N ALA A 556 22.26 -10.77 7.86
CA ALA A 556 22.89 -9.83 6.94
C ALA A 556 23.14 -8.49 7.65
N LEU A 557 24.26 -7.86 7.36
CA LEU A 557 24.60 -6.50 7.77
C LEU A 557 25.21 -5.76 6.58
N TYR A 558 24.68 -4.59 6.26
CA TYR A 558 25.19 -3.73 5.21
C TYR A 558 25.53 -2.35 5.75
N HIS A 559 26.63 -1.74 5.28
CA HIS A 559 27.05 -0.39 5.66
C HIS A 559 26.71 0.60 4.56
N MET A 560 25.60 1.30 4.71
CA MET A 560 24.97 2.13 3.68
C MET A 560 25.88 3.22 3.07
N PRO A 561 26.73 3.94 3.85
CA PRO A 561 27.60 4.95 3.28
C PRO A 561 28.65 4.42 2.28
N SER A 562 29.13 3.19 2.45
CA SER A 562 30.13 2.58 1.55
C SER A 562 29.55 1.56 0.59
N ASP A 563 28.36 1.07 0.84
CA ASP A 563 27.66 0.04 0.07
C ASP A 563 26.15 0.35 0.00
N PRO A 564 25.76 1.42 -0.69
CA PRO A 564 24.37 1.80 -0.83
C PRO A 564 23.53 0.80 -1.63
N GLY A 565 24.17 -0.11 -2.36
CA GLY A 565 23.52 -1.21 -3.09
C GLY A 565 23.30 -2.47 -2.28
N GLU A 566 23.77 -2.52 -1.01
CA GLU A 566 23.61 -3.68 -0.11
C GLU A 566 24.20 -4.97 -0.71
N LEU A 567 25.38 -4.87 -1.36
CA LEU A 567 26.02 -5.96 -2.10
C LEU A 567 26.94 -6.82 -1.22
N LYS A 568 27.55 -6.24 -0.17
CA LYS A 568 28.54 -6.91 0.67
C LYS A 568 28.00 -7.16 2.08
N ASN A 569 27.66 -8.39 2.37
CA ASN A 569 27.25 -8.78 3.72
C ASN A 569 28.43 -8.73 4.71
N LEU A 570 28.36 -7.87 5.72
CA LEU A 570 29.35 -7.66 6.77
C LEU A 570 29.00 -8.35 8.11
N ALA A 571 27.91 -9.16 8.16
CA ALA A 571 27.43 -9.76 9.41
C ALA A 571 28.47 -10.63 10.12
N PHE A 572 29.43 -11.18 9.40
CA PHE A 572 30.53 -12.02 9.92
C PHE A 572 31.89 -11.29 9.93
N SER A 573 31.92 -9.99 9.61
CA SER A 573 33.15 -9.20 9.69
C SER A 573 33.51 -8.90 11.15
N PRO A 574 34.72 -9.24 11.64
CA PRO A 574 35.14 -8.93 13.00
C PRO A 574 35.02 -7.44 13.38
N GLU A 575 35.27 -6.56 12.41
CA GLU A 575 35.21 -5.11 12.59
C GLU A 575 33.79 -4.60 12.83
N HIS A 576 32.78 -5.32 12.34
CA HIS A 576 31.38 -4.93 12.43
C HIS A 576 30.56 -5.76 13.43
N GLN A 577 31.20 -6.74 14.09
CA GLN A 577 30.52 -7.69 14.98
C GLN A 577 29.77 -7.01 16.12
N GLN A 578 30.34 -5.94 16.69
CA GLN A 578 29.72 -5.21 17.80
C GLN A 578 28.44 -4.46 17.31
N VAL A 579 28.50 -3.84 16.13
CA VAL A 579 27.33 -3.20 15.50
C VAL A 579 26.24 -4.24 15.22
N ALA A 580 26.62 -5.36 14.60
CA ALA A 580 25.68 -6.46 14.30
C ALA A 580 24.99 -6.98 15.57
N THR A 581 25.73 -7.15 16.66
CA THR A 581 25.20 -7.61 17.95
C THR A 581 24.17 -6.62 18.51
N VAL A 582 24.48 -5.32 18.55
CA VAL A 582 23.57 -4.29 19.07
C VAL A 582 22.29 -4.23 18.24
N MET A 583 22.40 -4.24 16.92
CA MET A 583 21.23 -4.22 16.02
C MET A 583 20.39 -5.49 16.15
N LYS A 584 21.04 -6.66 16.20
CA LYS A 584 20.37 -7.95 16.43
C LYS A 584 19.58 -7.94 17.74
N ASP A 585 20.20 -7.56 18.84
CA ASP A 585 19.57 -7.59 20.15
C ASP A 585 18.38 -6.63 20.23
N LYS A 586 18.49 -5.43 19.62
CA LYS A 586 17.39 -4.48 19.53
C LYS A 586 16.24 -5.06 18.70
N LEU A 587 16.52 -5.58 17.51
CA LEU A 587 15.53 -6.17 16.62
C LEU A 587 14.80 -7.34 17.29
N MET A 588 15.54 -8.26 17.90
CA MET A 588 14.96 -9.42 18.60
C MET A 588 14.00 -9.00 19.70
N LYS A 589 14.40 -8.04 20.55
CA LYS A 589 13.55 -7.53 21.64
C LYS A 589 12.22 -6.99 21.13
N ILE A 590 12.21 -6.33 19.97
CA ILE A 590 11.00 -5.73 19.42
C ILE A 590 10.14 -6.79 18.73
N VAL A 591 10.69 -7.52 17.77
CA VAL A 591 9.88 -8.38 16.88
C VAL A 591 9.47 -9.70 17.53
N LEU A 592 10.24 -10.18 18.53
CA LEU A 592 9.92 -11.38 19.30
C LEU A 592 9.31 -11.06 20.67
N GLY A 593 9.23 -9.78 21.02
CA GLY A 593 8.82 -9.35 22.34
C GLY A 593 7.34 -9.49 22.61
N ASP A 594 6.93 -8.91 23.72
CA ASP A 594 5.56 -8.87 24.19
C ASP A 594 4.60 -8.37 23.11
N ASN A 595 3.39 -8.93 23.11
CA ASN A 595 2.35 -8.66 22.12
C ASN A 595 2.64 -9.09 20.66
N ARG A 596 3.66 -9.91 20.41
CA ARG A 596 3.80 -10.58 19.12
C ARG A 596 2.57 -11.44 18.87
N VAL A 597 1.96 -11.27 17.69
CA VAL A 597 0.82 -12.05 17.25
C VAL A 597 1.22 -12.93 16.08
N GLU A 598 0.95 -14.22 16.18
CA GLU A 598 1.00 -15.15 15.07
C GLU A 598 -0.37 -15.80 14.91
N VAL A 599 -0.84 -15.89 13.69
CA VAL A 599 -2.16 -16.44 13.39
C VAL A 599 -1.99 -17.65 12.49
N ASP A 600 -2.42 -18.80 12.98
CA ASP A 600 -2.58 -19.98 12.12
C ASP A 600 -3.94 -19.89 11.44
N TRP A 601 -3.88 -19.58 10.16
CA TRP A 601 -5.08 -19.44 9.33
C TRP A 601 -5.64 -20.78 8.87
N GLY A 602 -4.97 -21.90 9.21
CA GLY A 602 -5.31 -23.22 8.77
C GLY A 602 -5.26 -23.41 7.24
N ASP A 603 -5.47 -24.62 6.80
CA ASP A 603 -5.83 -24.85 5.40
C ASP A 603 -7.14 -24.12 5.12
N ASN A 604 -7.34 -23.60 3.92
CA ASN A 604 -8.52 -22.84 3.47
C ASN A 604 -9.90 -23.43 3.82
N LYS A 605 -9.93 -24.53 4.53
CA LYS A 605 -11.10 -25.31 4.97
C LYS A 605 -11.22 -25.40 6.48
N ALA A 606 -10.25 -24.93 7.24
CA ALA A 606 -10.27 -25.07 8.69
C ALA A 606 -11.16 -24.02 9.33
N LEU A 607 -12.00 -24.49 10.19
CA LEU A 607 -13.07 -23.80 10.91
C LEU A 607 -12.59 -23.04 12.13
N GLY A 608 -11.29 -22.93 12.34
CA GLY A 608 -10.73 -22.26 13.51
C GLY A 608 -9.43 -21.55 13.16
N THR A 609 -9.44 -20.25 13.34
CA THR A 609 -8.22 -19.46 13.37
C THR A 609 -7.63 -19.58 14.77
N THR A 610 -6.43 -20.16 14.87
CA THR A 610 -5.68 -20.18 16.13
C THR A 610 -4.81 -18.95 16.21
N VAL A 611 -4.98 -18.16 17.26
CA VAL A 611 -4.15 -16.98 17.53
C VAL A 611 -3.18 -17.34 18.66
N TYR A 612 -1.91 -17.19 18.37
CA TYR A 612 -0.82 -17.35 19.33
C TYR A 612 -0.32 -15.96 19.74
N ARG A 613 -0.09 -15.75 21.02
CA ARG A 613 0.48 -14.53 21.57
C ARG A 613 1.78 -14.87 22.29
N SER A 614 2.78 -14.04 22.09
CA SER A 614 4.06 -14.18 22.79
C SER A 614 3.91 -13.77 24.25
N ASN A 615 4.54 -14.55 25.14
CA ASN A 615 4.73 -14.23 26.56
C ASN A 615 6.18 -13.80 26.84
N PHE A 616 6.96 -13.48 25.82
CA PHE A 616 8.34 -13.04 25.98
C PHE A 616 8.41 -11.69 26.69
N ALA A 617 9.59 -11.40 27.22
CA ALA A 617 9.85 -10.11 27.84
C ALA A 617 9.47 -8.95 26.90
N PRO A 618 8.94 -7.84 27.43
CA PRO A 618 8.52 -6.70 26.62
C PRO A 618 9.62 -6.23 25.66
N GLY A 619 9.25 -5.97 24.43
CA GLY A 619 10.15 -5.41 23.42
C GLY A 619 10.53 -3.96 23.75
N ALA A 620 11.78 -3.61 23.50
CA ALA A 620 12.26 -2.22 23.65
C ALA A 620 11.99 -1.42 22.38
N HIS A 621 10.73 -1.06 22.14
CA HIS A 621 10.35 -0.20 21.02
C HIS A 621 10.33 1.27 21.44
N ASP A 622 11.51 1.80 21.79
CA ASP A 622 11.71 3.17 22.28
C ASP A 622 12.17 4.16 21.17
N ARG A 623 12.28 3.69 19.91
CA ARG A 623 12.72 4.46 18.74
C ARG A 623 14.14 5.02 18.80
N GLN A 624 14.90 4.68 19.84
CA GLN A 624 16.28 5.10 20.05
C GLN A 624 17.24 3.92 19.91
N LEU A 625 18.38 4.15 19.28
CA LEU A 625 19.43 3.14 19.10
C LEU A 625 20.81 3.80 19.03
N VAL A 626 21.65 3.52 20.00
CA VAL A 626 23.03 3.95 20.01
C VAL A 626 23.92 2.83 19.47
N LEU A 627 24.58 3.09 18.35
CA LEU A 627 25.55 2.15 17.76
C LEU A 627 26.97 2.46 18.25
N PRO A 628 27.83 1.42 18.38
CA PRO A 628 29.26 1.60 18.61
C PRO A 628 29.89 2.43 17.48
N ARG A 629 30.95 3.18 17.86
CA ARG A 629 31.71 3.98 16.88
C ARG A 629 32.71 3.12 16.13
#